data_fb6aa078f55c08f771c5efb3a6412825
#
_entry.id   fb6aa078f55c08f771c5efb3a6412825
#
_cell.length_a   1.000
_cell.length_b   1.000
_cell.length_c   1.000
_cell.angle_alpha   90.00
_cell.angle_beta   90.00
_cell.angle_gamma   90.00
#
_symmetry.space_group_name_H-M   'P 1'
#
loop_
_entity.id
_entity.type
_entity.pdbx_description
1 polymer ?
#
loop_
_entity_poly.entity_id
_entity_poly.type
_entity_poly.pdbx_seq_one_letter_code
_entity_poly.pdbx_strand_id
1 'polypeptide(L)'
;MIKYYEWEQTEIIGQFVESSQRVALTSDVWSSGTSHDYICICSHFIDKDWNIEKKLIGFKVMVEGYSGEQIADQVLKAINDFGVTSRIISITMDNASANDRAINILRRELNSMSDPLFFHGRCVARFKMA
;
A
#
# COMPACT_ATOMS: atom_id res chain seq x y z
N MET A 1 4.44 -13.62 19.39
CA MET A 1 4.61 -12.68 18.29
C MET A 1 3.56 -12.85 17.18
N ILE A 2 3.31 -14.06 16.72
CA ILE A 2 2.27 -14.33 15.70
C ILE A 2 0.88 -13.94 16.20
N LYS A 3 0.55 -14.23 17.44
CA LYS A 3 -0.75 -13.90 18.04
C LYS A 3 -0.96 -12.38 18.14
N TYR A 4 0.12 -11.62 18.41
CA TYR A 4 0.04 -10.16 18.48
C TYR A 4 -0.23 -9.57 17.09
N TYR A 5 0.46 -10.06 16.08
CA TYR A 5 0.24 -9.63 14.69
C TYR A 5 -1.19 -9.90 14.23
N GLU A 6 -1.72 -11.09 14.51
CA GLU A 6 -3.08 -11.45 14.16
C GLU A 6 -4.11 -10.55 14.87
N TRP A 7 -3.85 -10.22 16.11
CA TRP A 7 -4.71 -9.32 16.87
C TRP A 7 -4.70 -7.92 16.27
N GLU A 8 -3.52 -7.37 15.97
CA GLU A 8 -3.42 -6.05 15.34
C GLU A 8 -4.11 -6.02 13.98
N GLN A 9 -3.92 -7.06 13.19
CA GLN A 9 -4.59 -7.17 11.90
C GLN A 9 -6.10 -7.14 12.06
N THR A 10 -6.64 -7.88 13.00
CA THR A 10 -8.07 -7.91 13.28
C THR A 10 -8.59 -6.54 13.70
N GLU A 11 -7.84 -5.83 14.55
CA GLU A 11 -8.20 -4.48 14.98
C GLU A 11 -8.25 -3.50 13.81
N ILE A 12 -7.26 -3.54 12.94
CA ILE A 12 -7.21 -2.65 11.77
C ILE A 12 -8.33 -2.98 10.80
N ILE A 13 -8.59 -4.25 10.54
CA ILE A 13 -9.71 -4.68 9.70
C ILE A 13 -11.04 -4.17 10.27
N GLY A 14 -11.21 -4.26 11.59
CA GLY A 14 -12.39 -3.73 12.26
C GLY A 14 -12.57 -2.24 12.05
N GLN A 15 -11.49 -1.47 12.11
CA GLN A 15 -11.53 -0.04 11.85
C GLN A 15 -11.91 0.27 10.41
N PHE A 16 -11.42 -0.50 9.44
CA PHE A 16 -11.81 -0.33 8.04
C PHE A 16 -13.30 -0.61 7.83
N VAL A 17 -13.82 -1.66 8.45
CA VAL A 17 -15.25 -2.01 8.36
C VAL A 17 -16.11 -0.89 8.96
N GLU A 18 -15.74 -0.39 10.14
CA GLU A 18 -16.49 0.68 10.81
C GLU A 18 -16.48 1.99 10.04
N SER A 19 -15.34 2.33 9.41
CA SER A 19 -15.20 3.62 8.73
C SER A 19 -16.04 3.72 7.47
N SER A 20 -16.20 2.61 6.74
CA SER A 20 -16.87 2.57 5.43
C SER A 20 -16.31 3.57 4.42
N GLN A 21 -15.12 4.12 4.67
CA GLN A 21 -14.51 5.15 3.85
C GLN A 21 -13.57 4.54 2.81
N ARG A 22 -13.22 5.35 1.84
CA ARG A 22 -12.22 4.99 0.86
C ARG A 22 -10.84 5.09 1.48
N VAL A 23 -9.90 4.32 0.95
CA VAL A 23 -8.56 4.18 1.50
C VAL A 23 -7.54 4.63 0.47
N ALA A 24 -6.65 5.53 0.88
CA ALA A 24 -5.49 5.92 0.09
C ALA A 24 -4.29 5.12 0.56
N LEU A 25 -3.46 4.69 -0.37
CA LEU A 25 -2.25 3.94 -0.05
C LEU A 25 -1.01 4.75 -0.33
N THR A 26 0.01 4.54 0.46
CA THR A 26 1.38 4.94 0.13
C THR A 26 2.26 3.70 0.21
N SER A 27 3.21 3.59 -0.69
CA SER A 27 4.17 2.50 -0.69
C SER A 27 5.57 3.04 -0.91
N ASP A 28 6.52 2.52 -0.17
CA ASP A 28 7.92 2.89 -0.29
C ASP A 28 8.79 1.64 -0.34
N VAL A 29 9.78 1.66 -1.23
CA VAL A 29 10.77 0.59 -1.37
C VAL A 29 12.13 1.21 -1.19
N TRP A 30 12.95 0.64 -0.33
CA TRP A 30 14.29 1.16 -0.09
C TRP A 30 15.27 0.02 0.13
N SER A 31 16.54 0.33 -0.12
CA SER A 31 17.67 -0.60 0.13
C SER A 31 18.39 -0.18 1.39
N SER A 32 18.63 -1.16 2.26
CA SER A 32 19.45 -0.93 3.43
C SER A 32 20.89 -1.15 3.06
N GLY A 33 21.85 -0.52 3.12
CA GLY A 33 23.26 -0.76 2.74
C GLY A 33 23.79 -2.21 2.86
N THR A 34 22.94 -3.13 3.25
CA THR A 34 23.19 -4.57 3.25
C THR A 34 22.40 -5.21 2.15
N SER A 35 22.62 -6.15 1.47
CA SER A 35 22.00 -6.74 0.29
C SER A 35 20.48 -6.97 0.34
N HIS A 36 19.75 -6.31 1.23
CA HIS A 36 18.31 -6.50 1.38
C HIS A 36 17.55 -5.23 0.99
N ASP A 37 16.49 -5.41 0.21
CA ASP A 37 15.51 -4.38 -0.07
C ASP A 37 14.27 -4.58 0.80
N TYR A 38 13.57 -3.51 1.10
CA TYR A 38 12.38 -3.53 1.95
C TYR A 38 11.25 -2.79 1.27
N ILE A 39 10.03 -3.27 1.48
CA ILE A 39 8.83 -2.57 1.06
C ILE A 39 7.92 -2.36 2.27
N CYS A 40 7.35 -1.16 2.39
CA CYS A 40 6.27 -0.92 3.32
C CYS A 40 5.06 -0.37 2.58
N ILE A 41 3.88 -0.70 3.08
CA ILE A 41 2.60 -0.26 2.51
C ILE A 41 1.77 0.30 3.65
N CYS A 42 1.41 1.57 3.55
CA CYS A 42 0.59 2.25 4.54
C CYS A 42 -0.76 2.60 3.96
N SER A 43 -1.78 2.47 4.78
CA SER A 43 -3.13 2.92 4.45
C SER A 43 -3.42 4.22 5.17
N HIS A 44 -4.16 5.10 4.50
CA HIS A 44 -4.62 6.38 5.04
C HIS A 44 -6.13 6.46 4.84
N PHE A 45 -6.87 6.72 5.89
CA PHE A 45 -8.32 6.78 5.83
C PHE A 45 -8.85 7.70 6.93
N ILE A 46 -10.13 8.02 6.83
CA ILE A 46 -10.82 8.81 7.86
C ILE A 46 -11.73 7.85 8.60
N ASP A 47 -11.61 7.80 9.92
CA ASP A 47 -12.42 6.92 10.74
C ASP A 47 -13.85 7.46 10.97
N LYS A 48 -14.65 6.72 11.71
CA LYS A 48 -16.05 7.09 11.99
C LYS A 48 -16.19 8.40 12.78
N ASP A 49 -15.14 8.79 13.50
CA ASP A 49 -15.11 10.00 14.33
C ASP A 49 -14.41 11.17 13.61
N TRP A 50 -14.19 11.04 12.30
CA TRP A 50 -13.52 12.04 11.45
C TRP A 50 -12.06 12.29 11.80
N ASN A 51 -11.39 11.30 12.40
CA ASN A 51 -9.96 11.35 12.62
C ASN A 51 -9.22 10.77 11.41
N ILE A 52 -8.09 11.39 11.05
CA ILE A 52 -7.22 10.87 10.00
C ILE A 52 -6.38 9.75 10.62
N GLU A 53 -6.50 8.57 10.05
CA GLU A 53 -5.78 7.38 10.51
C GLU A 53 -4.75 6.94 9.48
N LYS A 54 -3.57 6.55 9.97
CA LYS A 54 -2.51 5.95 9.16
C LYS A 54 -2.16 4.60 9.77
N LYS A 55 -2.24 3.54 8.98
CA LYS A 55 -1.93 2.18 9.44
C LYS A 55 -0.97 1.50 8.49
N LEU A 56 0.05 0.85 9.04
CA LEU A 56 0.95 -0.01 8.28
C LEU A 56 0.23 -1.32 8.00
N ILE A 57 -0.01 -1.64 6.74
CA ILE A 57 -0.70 -2.87 6.35
C ILE A 57 0.19 -3.86 5.62
N GLY A 58 1.41 -3.47 5.27
CA GLY A 58 2.36 -4.38 4.65
C GLY A 58 3.80 -3.97 4.93
N PHE A 59 4.61 -4.95 5.26
CA PHE A 59 6.06 -4.79 5.39
C PHE A 59 6.70 -6.11 5.01
N LYS A 60 7.68 -6.07 4.09
CA LYS A 60 8.37 -7.27 3.67
C LYS A 60 9.80 -6.99 3.28
N VAL A 61 10.67 -7.96 3.58
CA VAL A 61 12.05 -7.99 3.07
C VAL A 61 12.02 -8.63 1.69
N MET A 62 12.65 -7.99 0.72
CA MET A 62 12.76 -8.48 -0.66
C MET A 62 14.20 -8.93 -0.89
N VAL A 63 14.46 -10.22 -0.73
CA VAL A 63 15.83 -10.77 -0.61
C VAL A 63 16.60 -10.73 -1.92
N GLU A 64 15.93 -10.82 -3.05
CA GLU A 64 16.58 -10.91 -4.37
C GLU A 64 16.37 -9.62 -5.19
N GLY A 65 16.26 -8.49 -4.51
CA GLY A 65 15.89 -7.25 -5.17
C GLY A 65 14.40 -7.18 -5.43
N TYR A 66 13.97 -6.26 -6.29
CA TYR A 66 12.56 -6.09 -6.56
C TYR A 66 12.31 -5.73 -8.02
N SER A 67 11.23 -6.27 -8.55
CA SER A 67 10.68 -5.91 -9.85
C SER A 67 9.33 -5.23 -9.65
N GLY A 68 8.82 -4.60 -10.71
CA GLY A 68 7.47 -4.03 -10.67
C GLY A 68 6.41 -5.07 -10.33
N GLU A 69 6.55 -6.27 -10.84
CA GLU A 69 5.64 -7.38 -10.56
C GLU A 69 5.64 -7.75 -9.08
N GLN A 70 6.81 -7.81 -8.46
CA GLN A 70 6.92 -8.13 -7.03
C GLN A 70 6.30 -7.03 -6.16
N ILE A 71 6.52 -5.77 -6.51
CA ILE A 71 5.92 -4.64 -5.80
C ILE A 71 4.39 -4.72 -5.89
N ALA A 72 3.87 -4.92 -7.10
CA ALA A 72 2.42 -5.03 -7.31
C ALA A 72 1.82 -6.20 -6.52
N ASP A 73 2.48 -7.35 -6.53
CA ASP A 73 2.02 -8.52 -5.77
C ASP A 73 1.95 -8.23 -4.28
N GLN A 74 2.93 -7.54 -3.72
CA GLN A 74 2.94 -7.20 -2.29
C GLN A 74 1.81 -6.23 -1.94
N VAL A 75 1.55 -5.24 -2.80
CA VAL A 75 0.45 -4.30 -2.58
C VAL A 75 -0.89 -5.03 -2.65
N LEU A 76 -1.11 -5.85 -3.67
CA LEU A 76 -2.35 -6.61 -3.82
C LEU A 76 -2.57 -7.57 -2.66
N LYS A 77 -1.52 -8.24 -2.20
CA LYS A 77 -1.60 -9.11 -1.04
C LYS A 77 -2.02 -8.34 0.21
N ALA A 78 -1.41 -7.20 0.46
CA ALA A 78 -1.71 -6.40 1.63
C ALA A 78 -3.16 -5.92 1.64
N ILE A 79 -3.65 -5.36 0.53
CA ILE A 79 -5.02 -4.85 0.47
C ILE A 79 -6.05 -5.98 0.54
N ASN A 80 -5.72 -7.14 0.01
CA ASN A 80 -6.59 -8.30 0.09
C ASN A 80 -6.63 -8.86 1.52
N ASP A 81 -5.48 -8.97 2.17
CA ASP A 81 -5.39 -9.46 3.55
C ASP A 81 -6.17 -8.58 4.53
N PHE A 82 -6.23 -7.27 4.27
CA PHE A 82 -6.95 -6.33 5.12
C PHE A 82 -8.37 -6.02 4.61
N GLY A 83 -8.78 -6.64 3.50
CA GLY A 83 -10.17 -6.55 3.03
C GLY A 83 -10.56 -5.20 2.45
N VAL A 84 -9.62 -4.41 1.93
CA VAL A 84 -9.89 -3.06 1.42
C VAL A 84 -9.76 -2.95 -0.10
N THR A 85 -9.65 -4.05 -0.81
CA THR A 85 -9.41 -4.08 -2.25
C THR A 85 -10.41 -3.23 -3.04
N SER A 86 -11.69 -3.27 -2.68
CA SER A 86 -12.74 -2.52 -3.39
C SER A 86 -12.84 -1.05 -2.96
N ARG A 87 -12.05 -0.63 -1.97
CA ARG A 87 -12.15 0.72 -1.40
C ARG A 87 -10.93 1.59 -1.65
N ILE A 88 -9.97 1.12 -2.43
CA ILE A 88 -8.77 1.87 -2.74
C ILE A 88 -9.10 3.01 -3.69
N ILE A 89 -8.78 4.23 -3.30
CA ILE A 89 -9.01 5.42 -4.13
C ILE A 89 -7.72 5.89 -4.82
N SER A 90 -6.58 5.74 -4.17
CA SER A 90 -5.32 6.21 -4.75
C SER A 90 -4.14 5.42 -4.20
N ILE A 91 -3.05 5.48 -4.94
CA ILE A 91 -1.76 4.94 -4.55
C ILE A 91 -0.71 6.00 -4.85
N THR A 92 0.18 6.24 -3.90
CA THR A 92 1.31 7.16 -4.07
C THR A 92 2.61 6.40 -3.88
N MET A 93 3.48 6.47 -4.89
CA MET A 93 4.80 5.83 -4.87
C MET A 93 5.84 6.83 -5.34
N ASP A 94 7.12 6.55 -5.06
CA ASP A 94 8.19 7.37 -5.61
C ASP A 94 8.35 7.15 -7.12
N ASN A 95 9.29 7.85 -7.74
CA ASN A 95 9.46 7.86 -9.20
C ASN A 95 10.46 6.82 -9.72
N ALA A 96 10.77 5.77 -8.95
CA ALA A 96 11.61 4.69 -9.44
C ALA A 96 10.95 3.94 -10.60
N SER A 97 11.75 3.51 -11.58
CA SER A 97 11.22 2.86 -12.80
C SER A 97 10.43 1.57 -12.51
N ALA A 98 10.86 0.80 -11.51
CA ALA A 98 10.12 -0.40 -11.10
C ALA A 98 8.72 -0.06 -10.61
N ASN A 99 8.54 1.12 -10.01
CA ASN A 99 7.22 1.58 -9.55
C ASN A 99 6.28 1.90 -10.70
N ASP A 100 6.79 2.39 -11.84
CA ASP A 100 5.96 2.62 -13.03
C ASP A 100 5.35 1.30 -13.53
N ARG A 101 6.13 0.24 -13.56
CA ARG A 101 5.63 -1.08 -13.93
C ARG A 101 4.60 -1.60 -12.93
N ALA A 102 4.90 -1.45 -11.63
CA ALA A 102 3.98 -1.84 -10.57
C ALA A 102 2.64 -1.11 -10.69
N ILE A 103 2.68 0.20 -10.92
CA ILE A 103 1.48 1.01 -11.08
C ILE A 103 0.63 0.57 -12.27
N ASN A 104 1.26 0.22 -13.38
CA ASN A 104 0.52 -0.27 -14.54
C ASN A 104 -0.23 -1.57 -14.23
N ILE A 105 0.42 -2.47 -13.50
CA ILE A 105 -0.21 -3.71 -13.06
C ILE A 105 -1.36 -3.43 -12.09
N LEU A 106 -1.12 -2.58 -11.08
CA LEU A 106 -2.11 -2.24 -10.06
C LEU A 106 -3.31 -1.52 -10.68
N ARG A 107 -3.08 -0.62 -11.61
CA ARG A 107 -4.17 0.09 -12.28
C ARG A 107 -5.08 -0.89 -13.03
N ARG A 108 -4.50 -1.85 -13.74
CA ARG A 108 -5.26 -2.85 -14.46
C ARG A 108 -6.07 -3.73 -13.51
N GLU A 109 -5.43 -4.23 -12.46
CA GLU A 109 -6.07 -5.12 -11.49
C GLU A 109 -7.15 -4.39 -10.67
N LEU A 110 -6.86 -3.19 -10.18
CA LEU A 110 -7.78 -2.45 -9.33
C LEU A 110 -8.93 -1.81 -10.12
N ASN A 111 -8.71 -1.42 -11.37
CA ASN A 111 -9.80 -0.90 -12.20
C ASN A 111 -10.85 -1.97 -12.51
N SER A 112 -10.47 -3.25 -12.49
CA SER A 112 -11.43 -4.33 -12.67
C SER A 112 -12.19 -4.68 -11.39
N MET A 113 -11.70 -4.24 -10.23
CA MET A 113 -12.22 -4.62 -8.90
C MET A 113 -12.79 -3.46 -8.10
N SER A 114 -12.48 -2.22 -8.47
CA SER A 114 -12.85 -1.04 -7.70
C SER A 114 -13.53 0.02 -8.55
N ASP A 115 -13.92 1.09 -7.91
CA ASP A 115 -14.54 2.24 -8.53
C ASP A 115 -13.62 2.87 -9.58
N PRO A 116 -14.15 3.34 -10.73
CA PRO A 116 -13.38 4.03 -11.75
C PRO A 116 -12.66 5.32 -11.29
N LEU A 117 -12.86 5.72 -10.05
CA LEU A 117 -12.19 6.89 -9.47
C LEU A 117 -10.78 6.61 -8.93
N PHE A 118 -10.28 5.39 -9.09
CA PHE A 118 -8.90 5.08 -8.69
C PHE A 118 -7.90 5.94 -9.44
N PHE A 119 -6.98 6.53 -8.71
CA PHE A 119 -5.95 7.31 -9.35
C PHE A 119 -4.58 7.13 -8.67
N HIS A 120 -3.52 7.37 -9.45
CA HIS A 120 -2.15 7.24 -9.00
C HIS A 120 -1.51 8.60 -8.80
N GLY A 121 -0.96 8.82 -7.61
CA GLY A 121 -0.16 10.00 -7.32
C GLY A 121 1.32 9.66 -7.26
N ARG A 122 2.16 10.57 -7.73
CA ARG A 122 3.61 10.45 -7.62
C ARG A 122 4.11 11.26 -6.44
N CYS A 123 5.15 10.75 -5.77
CA CYS A 123 5.75 11.47 -4.66
C CYS A 123 6.61 12.62 -5.17
N VAL A 124 6.13 13.84 -5.02
CA VAL A 124 6.82 15.05 -5.49
C VAL A 124 8.04 15.36 -4.61
N ALA A 125 8.01 14.98 -3.34
CA ALA A 125 9.07 15.33 -2.40
C ALA A 125 10.45 14.79 -2.80
N ARG A 126 10.51 13.67 -3.49
CA ARG A 126 11.78 13.08 -3.92
C ARG A 126 12.49 13.85 -5.02
N PHE A 127 11.78 14.64 -5.78
CA PHE A 127 12.40 15.49 -6.79
C PHE A 127 13.27 16.58 -6.18
N LYS A 128 12.97 17.02 -4.96
CA LYS A 128 13.71 18.10 -4.31
C LYS A 128 14.98 17.62 -3.62
N MET A 129 15.14 16.31 -3.45
CA MET A 129 16.29 15.71 -2.75
C MET A 129 17.32 15.10 -3.71
N ALA A 130 16.98 15.04 -4.97
CA ALA A 130 17.88 14.60 -6.02
C ALA A 130 18.57 15.81 -6.63
#